data_d3b21f3bb635f914ba7acc7ccb0b45ba
#
_entry.id   d3b21f3bb635f914ba7acc7ccb0b45ba
#
_cell.length_a   1.000
_cell.length_b   1.000
_cell.length_c   1.000
_cell.angle_alpha   90.00
_cell.angle_beta   90.00
_cell.angle_gamma   90.00
#
_symmetry.space_group_name_H-M   'P 1'
#
loop_
_entity.id
_entity.type
_entity.pdbx_description
1 polymer ?
#
loop_
_entity_poly.entity_id
_entity_poly.type
_entity_poly.pdbx_seq_one_letter_code
_entity_poly.pdbx_strand_id
1 'polypeptide(L)'
;MEFLFILFVIIYMIAIPLGIVTYIFSGLALYKAAKLEGYNKKWLAWIPGINSYVLFKLGNKNPNYMWLTLAPIPIAIIFDLLIEYDPSSVAIPLVILLAILVISIWLIVVMIQSFLYISNKYDISAVWFILGLFIPVFSLVAYIIWFNKLRKLEKEENDKEIFEIE
;
A
#
# COMPACT_ATOMS: atom_id res chain seq x y z
N MET A 1 10.08 13.39 31.00
CA MET A 1 10.66 12.88 29.73
C MET A 1 10.64 11.36 29.65
N GLU A 2 10.91 10.64 30.73
CA GLU A 2 10.95 9.16 30.75
C GLU A 2 9.64 8.49 30.34
N PHE A 3 8.49 9.00 30.80
CA PHE A 3 7.17 8.44 30.44
C PHE A 3 6.91 8.49 28.94
N LEU A 4 7.22 9.60 28.28
CA LEU A 4 7.06 9.73 26.82
C LEU A 4 8.00 8.80 26.06
N PHE A 5 9.21 8.60 26.56
CA PHE A 5 10.18 7.66 25.97
C PHE A 5 9.68 6.22 26.08
N ILE A 6 9.20 5.81 27.26
CA ILE A 6 8.62 4.46 27.48
C ILE A 6 7.41 4.23 26.56
N LEU A 7 6.50 5.21 26.48
CA LEU A 7 5.34 5.14 25.59
C LEU A 7 5.75 4.98 24.13
N PHE A 8 6.77 5.75 23.69
CA PHE A 8 7.32 5.65 22.33
C PHE A 8 7.89 4.26 22.04
N VAL A 9 8.68 3.70 22.96
CA VAL A 9 9.24 2.34 22.83
C VAL A 9 8.14 1.29 22.71
N ILE A 10 7.10 1.36 23.55
CA ILE A 10 5.97 0.43 23.52
C ILE A 10 5.24 0.51 22.17
N ILE A 11 4.98 1.73 21.68
CA ILE A 11 4.34 1.93 20.36
C ILE A 11 5.17 1.29 19.25
N TYR A 12 6.48 1.48 19.24
CA TYR A 12 7.36 0.88 18.22
C TYR A 12 7.43 -0.63 18.32
N MET A 13 7.46 -1.19 19.53
CA MET A 13 7.48 -2.64 19.75
C MET A 13 6.20 -3.32 19.18
N ILE A 14 5.08 -2.62 19.15
CA ILE A 14 3.82 -3.14 18.57
C ILE A 14 3.74 -2.82 17.07
N ALA A 15 4.13 -1.61 16.66
CA ALA A 15 4.00 -1.15 15.29
C ALA A 15 4.88 -1.93 14.30
N ILE A 16 6.11 -2.29 14.70
CA ILE A 16 7.03 -3.01 13.82
C ILE A 16 6.53 -4.42 13.49
N PRO A 17 6.17 -5.29 14.44
CA PRO A 17 5.60 -6.60 14.12
C PRO A 17 4.30 -6.51 13.32
N LEU A 18 3.42 -5.59 13.70
CA LEU A 18 2.18 -5.35 12.98
C LEU A 18 2.42 -4.94 11.52
N GLY A 19 3.40 -4.06 11.28
CA GLY A 19 3.81 -3.64 9.95
C GLY A 19 4.32 -4.80 9.10
N ILE A 20 5.16 -5.67 9.67
CA ILE A 20 5.69 -6.86 9.01
C ILE A 20 4.56 -7.82 8.63
N VAL A 21 3.66 -8.12 9.56
CA VAL A 21 2.50 -9.00 9.30
C VAL A 21 1.59 -8.41 8.22
N THR A 22 1.28 -7.12 8.31
CA THR A 22 0.47 -6.42 7.29
C THR A 22 1.13 -6.47 5.92
N TYR A 23 2.45 -6.27 5.86
CA TYR A 23 3.21 -6.36 4.62
C TYR A 23 3.13 -7.76 3.99
N ILE A 24 3.28 -8.82 4.79
CA ILE A 24 3.17 -10.21 4.32
C ILE A 24 1.77 -10.47 3.74
N PHE A 25 0.70 -10.11 4.46
CA PHE A 25 -0.66 -10.33 3.98
C PHE A 25 -1.00 -9.48 2.75
N SER A 26 -0.48 -8.25 2.66
CA SER A 26 -0.64 -7.42 1.46
C SER A 26 0.05 -8.05 0.25
N GLY A 27 1.28 -8.54 0.42
CA GLY A 27 2.02 -9.25 -0.62
C GLY A 27 1.31 -10.51 -1.10
N LEU A 28 0.79 -11.32 -0.17
CA LEU A 28 0.01 -12.53 -0.47
C LEU A 28 -1.27 -12.20 -1.25
N ALA A 29 -2.04 -11.20 -0.81
CA ALA A 29 -3.29 -10.81 -1.46
C ALA A 29 -3.03 -10.26 -2.87
N LEU A 30 -2.08 -9.32 -3.01
CA LEU A 30 -1.71 -8.73 -4.29
C LEU A 30 -1.16 -9.78 -5.27
N TYR A 31 -0.28 -10.67 -4.81
CA TYR A 31 0.27 -11.75 -5.62
C TYR A 31 -0.82 -12.67 -6.14
N LYS A 32 -1.74 -13.07 -5.25
CA LYS A 32 -2.81 -13.99 -5.58
C LYS A 32 -3.83 -13.36 -6.53
N ALA A 33 -4.23 -12.10 -6.29
CA ALA A 33 -5.09 -11.35 -7.20
C ALA A 33 -4.46 -11.19 -8.58
N ALA A 34 -3.16 -10.84 -8.63
CA ALA A 34 -2.42 -10.73 -9.89
C ALA A 34 -2.30 -12.07 -10.63
N LYS A 35 -2.23 -13.20 -9.89
CA LYS A 35 -2.21 -14.54 -10.47
C LYS A 35 -3.55 -14.87 -11.13
N LEU A 36 -4.67 -14.64 -10.43
CA LEU A 36 -6.03 -14.88 -10.95
C LEU A 36 -6.35 -14.00 -12.18
N GLU A 37 -5.78 -12.81 -12.26
CA GLU A 37 -5.92 -11.92 -13.42
C GLU A 37 -4.91 -12.21 -14.56
N GLY A 38 -4.13 -13.29 -14.47
CA GLY A 38 -3.13 -13.65 -15.48
C GLY A 38 -1.98 -12.67 -15.62
N TYR A 39 -1.69 -11.86 -14.57
CA TYR A 39 -0.69 -10.82 -14.64
C TYR A 39 0.73 -11.38 -14.50
N ASN A 40 1.58 -11.20 -15.52
CA ASN A 40 2.92 -11.81 -15.58
C ASN A 40 3.88 -11.28 -14.51
N LYS A 41 3.75 -9.99 -14.09
CA LYS A 41 4.64 -9.35 -13.11
C LYS A 41 4.12 -9.47 -11.67
N LYS A 42 3.40 -10.55 -11.33
CA LYS A 42 2.84 -10.80 -9.99
C LYS A 42 3.88 -10.80 -8.86
N TRP A 43 5.13 -11.15 -9.16
CA TRP A 43 6.25 -11.17 -8.20
C TRP A 43 6.59 -9.78 -7.64
N LEU A 44 6.23 -8.70 -8.36
CA LEU A 44 6.41 -7.32 -7.87
C LEU A 44 5.62 -7.02 -6.59
N ALA A 45 4.59 -7.84 -6.28
CA ALA A 45 3.83 -7.75 -5.03
C ALA A 45 4.71 -7.92 -3.77
N TRP A 46 5.87 -8.57 -3.90
CA TRP A 46 6.79 -8.86 -2.80
C TRP A 46 7.92 -7.83 -2.64
N ILE A 47 8.02 -6.84 -3.51
CA ILE A 47 9.06 -5.81 -3.42
C ILE A 47 8.49 -4.58 -2.71
N PRO A 48 9.04 -4.20 -1.53
CA PRO A 48 8.60 -3.01 -0.82
C PRO A 48 8.64 -1.76 -1.70
N GLY A 49 7.57 -0.96 -1.65
CA GLY A 49 7.41 0.24 -2.48
C GLY A 49 6.95 -0.06 -3.91
N ILE A 50 7.48 -1.10 -4.57
CA ILE A 50 7.08 -1.50 -5.92
C ILE A 50 5.76 -2.29 -5.92
N ASN A 51 5.36 -2.89 -4.80
CA ASN A 51 4.08 -3.56 -4.64
C ASN A 51 2.88 -2.64 -4.95
N SER A 52 3.02 -1.32 -4.79
CA SER A 52 2.05 -0.32 -5.23
C SER A 52 1.80 -0.34 -6.75
N TYR A 53 2.79 -0.76 -7.56
CA TYR A 53 2.59 -0.99 -9.00
C TYR A 53 1.49 -2.02 -9.26
N VAL A 54 1.55 -3.15 -8.54
CA VAL A 54 0.56 -4.22 -8.65
C VAL A 54 -0.79 -3.74 -8.12
N LEU A 55 -0.81 -3.02 -6.99
CA LEU A 55 -2.02 -2.45 -6.42
C LEU A 55 -2.74 -1.50 -7.40
N PHE A 56 -2.02 -0.56 -8.00
CA PHE A 56 -2.60 0.38 -8.96
C PHE A 56 -3.07 -0.32 -10.23
N LYS A 57 -2.34 -1.32 -10.71
CA LYS A 57 -2.76 -2.13 -11.87
C LYS A 57 -4.06 -2.87 -11.58
N LEU A 58 -4.16 -3.57 -10.45
CA LEU A 58 -5.37 -4.27 -10.02
C LEU A 58 -6.53 -3.30 -9.73
N GLY A 59 -6.22 -2.09 -9.27
CA GLY A 59 -7.17 -1.01 -9.01
C GLY A 59 -7.60 -0.23 -10.27
N ASN A 60 -7.25 -0.72 -11.47
CA ASN A 60 -7.53 -0.05 -12.75
C ASN A 60 -7.01 1.39 -12.82
N LYS A 61 -5.81 1.61 -12.26
CA LYS A 61 -5.08 2.89 -12.30
C LYS A 61 -3.78 2.73 -13.07
N ASN A 62 -3.18 3.87 -13.45
CA ASN A 62 -1.86 3.84 -14.08
C ASN A 62 -0.82 3.28 -13.08
N PRO A 63 -0.20 2.12 -13.36
CA PRO A 63 0.75 1.52 -12.44
C PRO A 63 2.01 2.37 -12.23
N ASN A 64 2.33 3.30 -13.14
CA ASN A 64 3.47 4.19 -12.99
C ASN A 64 3.31 5.20 -11.84
N TYR A 65 2.12 5.34 -11.27
CA TYR A 65 1.93 6.12 -10.03
C TYR A 65 2.75 5.59 -8.85
N MET A 66 3.26 4.36 -8.92
CA MET A 66 4.20 3.85 -7.94
C MET A 66 5.42 4.76 -7.75
N TRP A 67 5.90 5.44 -8.81
CA TRP A 67 7.04 6.35 -8.70
C TRP A 67 6.77 7.52 -7.77
N LEU A 68 5.51 7.94 -7.66
CA LEU A 68 5.11 8.99 -6.71
C LEU A 68 5.11 8.48 -5.28
N THR A 69 4.90 7.18 -5.04
CA THR A 69 5.04 6.60 -3.69
C THR A 69 6.51 6.54 -3.24
N LEU A 70 7.44 6.50 -4.17
CA LEU A 70 8.89 6.50 -3.91
C LEU A 70 9.48 7.93 -3.91
N ALA A 71 8.78 8.90 -4.48
CA ALA A 71 9.23 10.28 -4.59
C ALA A 71 9.64 10.96 -3.27
N PRO A 72 9.01 10.68 -2.12
CA PRO A 72 9.44 11.28 -0.84
C PRO A 72 10.90 11.00 -0.48
N ILE A 73 11.46 9.86 -0.91
CA ILE A 73 12.84 9.48 -0.58
C ILE A 73 13.87 10.45 -1.20
N PRO A 74 13.94 10.63 -2.55
CA PRO A 74 14.87 11.58 -3.14
C PRO A 74 14.56 13.03 -2.74
N ILE A 75 13.28 13.36 -2.52
CA ILE A 75 12.91 14.70 -2.07
C ILE A 75 13.46 14.98 -0.67
N ALA A 76 13.40 14.04 0.26
CA ALA A 76 13.97 14.20 1.59
C ALA A 76 15.49 14.43 1.54
N ILE A 77 16.20 13.68 0.71
CA ILE A 77 17.66 13.86 0.52
C ILE A 77 17.97 15.26 -0.03
N ILE A 78 17.22 15.70 -1.04
CA ILE A 78 17.39 17.06 -1.61
C ILE A 78 17.09 18.11 -0.56
N PHE A 79 16.06 17.90 0.26
CA PHE A 79 15.67 18.82 1.33
C PHE A 79 16.80 18.98 2.37
N ASP A 80 17.40 17.88 2.81
CA ASP A 80 18.51 17.90 3.78
C ASP A 80 19.72 18.66 3.20
N LEU A 81 20.08 18.40 1.94
CA LEU A 81 21.18 19.08 1.27
C LEU A 81 20.94 20.60 1.11
N LEU A 82 19.70 21.01 0.84
CA LEU A 82 19.35 22.43 0.71
C LEU A 82 19.42 23.18 2.05
N ILE A 83 19.00 22.54 3.15
CA ILE A 83 19.12 23.12 4.48
C ILE A 83 20.60 23.26 4.88
N GLU A 84 21.44 22.30 4.56
CA GLU A 84 22.86 22.35 4.85
C GLU A 84 23.56 23.48 4.06
N TYR A 85 23.14 23.71 2.80
CA TYR A 85 23.72 24.75 1.94
C TYR A 85 23.33 26.17 2.36
N ASP A 86 22.07 26.42 2.68
CA ASP A 86 21.57 27.73 3.17
C ASP A 86 20.56 27.56 4.30
N PRO A 87 21.05 27.47 5.56
CA PRO A 87 20.18 27.33 6.73
C PRO A 87 19.25 28.53 6.98
N SER A 88 19.53 29.69 6.38
CA SER A 88 18.72 30.90 6.54
C SER A 88 17.52 30.97 5.60
N SER A 89 17.51 30.14 4.55
CA SER A 89 16.44 30.11 3.56
C SER A 89 15.23 29.33 4.05
N VAL A 90 14.15 30.02 4.40
CA VAL A 90 12.88 29.39 4.80
C VAL A 90 11.98 29.14 3.60
N ALA A 91 12.14 29.90 2.51
CA ALA A 91 11.22 29.84 1.37
C ALA A 91 11.31 28.50 0.61
N ILE A 92 12.51 27.99 0.36
CA ILE A 92 12.71 26.74 -0.38
C ILE A 92 12.15 25.54 0.37
N PRO A 93 12.45 25.31 1.66
CA PRO A 93 11.83 24.25 2.46
C PRO A 93 10.29 24.30 2.48
N LEU A 94 9.73 25.50 2.57
CA LEU A 94 8.27 25.68 2.56
C LEU A 94 7.63 25.24 1.24
N VAL A 95 8.22 25.63 0.11
CA VAL A 95 7.73 25.22 -1.22
C VAL A 95 7.80 23.71 -1.40
N ILE A 96 8.90 23.07 -0.98
CA ILE A 96 9.06 21.61 -1.05
C ILE A 96 8.02 20.92 -0.16
N LEU A 97 7.78 21.40 1.04
CA LEU A 97 6.78 20.85 1.97
C LEU A 97 5.38 20.92 1.36
N LEU A 98 5.00 22.06 0.77
CA LEU A 98 3.72 22.21 0.08
C LEU A 98 3.58 21.26 -1.11
N ALA A 99 4.64 21.08 -1.91
CA ALA A 99 4.63 20.14 -3.02
C ALA A 99 4.44 18.68 -2.54
N ILE A 100 5.15 18.27 -1.48
CA ILE A 100 4.98 16.95 -0.86
C ILE A 100 3.54 16.76 -0.37
N LEU A 101 2.96 17.77 0.27
CA LEU A 101 1.59 17.72 0.79
C LEU A 101 0.58 17.51 -0.36
N VAL A 102 0.70 18.25 -1.45
CA VAL A 102 -0.19 18.12 -2.62
C VAL A 102 -0.06 16.73 -3.24
N ILE A 103 1.18 16.23 -3.45
CA ILE A 103 1.43 14.89 -3.99
C ILE A 103 0.85 13.81 -3.06
N SER A 104 1.02 13.96 -1.75
CA SER A 104 0.51 13.01 -0.76
C SER A 104 -1.02 12.93 -0.76
N ILE A 105 -1.71 14.07 -0.80
CA ILE A 105 -3.18 14.12 -0.89
C ILE A 105 -3.63 13.42 -2.17
N TRP A 106 -3.00 13.73 -3.30
CA TRP A 106 -3.34 13.11 -4.59
C TRP A 106 -3.14 11.59 -4.56
N LEU A 107 -2.02 11.09 -4.00
CA LEU A 107 -1.77 9.66 -3.82
C LEU A 107 -2.83 8.98 -2.96
N ILE A 108 -3.25 9.60 -1.85
CA ILE A 108 -4.32 9.08 -0.99
C ILE A 108 -5.61 8.90 -1.80
N VAL A 109 -5.98 9.90 -2.62
CA VAL A 109 -7.17 9.82 -3.48
C VAL A 109 -7.05 8.65 -4.48
N VAL A 110 -5.89 8.49 -5.13
CA VAL A 110 -5.66 7.39 -6.08
C VAL A 110 -5.72 6.03 -5.37
N MET A 111 -5.16 5.91 -4.16
CA MET A 111 -5.23 4.68 -3.37
C MET A 111 -6.67 4.34 -2.97
N ILE A 112 -7.44 5.32 -2.50
CA ILE A 112 -8.85 5.13 -2.16
C ILE A 112 -9.62 4.63 -3.39
N GLN A 113 -9.44 5.26 -4.56
CA GLN A 113 -10.10 4.85 -5.80
C GLN A 113 -9.69 3.43 -6.23
N SER A 114 -8.42 3.05 -6.04
CA SER A 114 -7.93 1.70 -6.32
C SER A 114 -8.57 0.67 -5.39
N PHE A 115 -8.67 0.97 -4.11
CA PHE A 115 -9.32 0.09 -3.13
C PHE A 115 -10.82 -0.03 -3.36
N LEU A 116 -11.51 1.06 -3.74
CA LEU A 116 -12.92 1.01 -4.12
C LEU A 116 -13.16 0.10 -5.33
N TYR A 117 -12.30 0.21 -6.36
CA TYR A 117 -12.39 -0.65 -7.53
C TYR A 117 -12.16 -2.14 -7.17
N ILE A 118 -11.11 -2.45 -6.39
CA ILE A 118 -10.80 -3.79 -5.92
C ILE A 118 -11.96 -4.34 -5.06
N SER A 119 -12.50 -3.53 -4.17
CA SER A 119 -13.62 -3.90 -3.29
C SER A 119 -14.85 -4.29 -4.09
N ASN A 120 -15.21 -3.50 -5.08
CA ASN A 120 -16.34 -3.79 -5.96
C ASN A 120 -16.09 -5.04 -6.80
N LYS A 121 -14.86 -5.21 -7.33
CA LYS A 121 -14.51 -6.34 -8.18
C LYS A 121 -14.56 -7.69 -7.45
N TYR A 122 -14.11 -7.71 -6.20
CA TYR A 122 -14.03 -8.95 -5.40
C TYR A 122 -15.16 -9.08 -4.37
N ASP A 123 -16.15 -8.19 -4.39
CA ASP A 123 -17.27 -8.17 -3.45
C ASP A 123 -16.80 -8.22 -1.97
N ILE A 124 -15.98 -7.26 -1.60
CA ILE A 124 -15.47 -7.03 -0.24
C ILE A 124 -15.74 -5.60 0.19
N SER A 125 -15.90 -5.39 1.50
CA SER A 125 -16.15 -4.04 2.01
C SER A 125 -14.94 -3.12 1.87
N ALA A 126 -15.09 -2.00 1.17
CA ALA A 126 -14.07 -0.97 1.01
C ALA A 126 -13.70 -0.28 2.33
N VAL A 127 -14.60 -0.29 3.30
CA VAL A 127 -14.44 0.39 4.60
C VAL A 127 -13.15 -0.05 5.30
N TRP A 128 -12.84 -1.34 5.28
CA TRP A 128 -11.63 -1.88 5.90
C TRP A 128 -10.34 -1.34 5.27
N PHE A 129 -10.31 -1.19 3.95
CA PHE A 129 -9.17 -0.60 3.24
C PHE A 129 -9.02 0.89 3.52
N ILE A 130 -10.14 1.63 3.52
CA ILE A 130 -10.14 3.07 3.77
C ILE A 130 -9.70 3.36 5.20
N LEU A 131 -10.26 2.67 6.19
CA LEU A 131 -9.82 2.78 7.58
C LEU A 131 -8.36 2.36 7.76
N GLY A 132 -7.91 1.38 6.98
CA GLY A 132 -6.53 0.90 6.98
C GLY A 132 -5.49 1.94 6.52
N LEU A 133 -5.89 2.96 5.76
CA LEU A 133 -5.00 4.08 5.40
C LEU A 133 -4.63 4.93 6.63
N PHE A 134 -5.50 4.97 7.63
CA PHE A 134 -5.30 5.78 8.84
C PHE A 134 -4.85 4.93 10.03
N ILE A 135 -5.31 3.70 10.11
CA ILE A 135 -5.05 2.80 11.25
C ILE A 135 -4.55 1.44 10.73
N PRO A 136 -3.27 1.10 10.93
CA PRO A 136 -2.63 -0.08 10.34
C PRO A 136 -3.31 -1.42 10.64
N VAL A 137 -3.98 -1.55 11.79
CA VAL A 137 -4.71 -2.78 12.14
C VAL A 137 -5.84 -3.07 11.14
N PHE A 138 -6.55 -2.04 10.69
CA PHE A 138 -7.63 -2.23 9.71
C PHE A 138 -7.11 -2.62 8.33
N SER A 139 -5.90 -2.16 7.94
CA SER A 139 -5.29 -2.61 6.70
C SER A 139 -4.96 -4.11 6.74
N LEU A 140 -4.47 -4.60 7.87
CA LEU A 140 -4.23 -6.03 8.08
C LEU A 140 -5.53 -6.84 7.93
N VAL A 141 -6.61 -6.41 8.60
CA VAL A 141 -7.93 -7.05 8.49
C VAL A 141 -8.43 -7.05 7.04
N ALA A 142 -8.30 -5.93 6.33
CA ALA A 142 -8.67 -5.81 4.92
C ALA A 142 -7.94 -6.83 4.04
N TYR A 143 -6.62 -6.94 4.18
CA TYR A 143 -5.83 -7.87 3.38
C TYR A 143 -6.11 -9.33 3.72
N ILE A 144 -6.39 -9.68 4.98
CA ILE A 144 -6.79 -11.03 5.39
C ILE A 144 -8.14 -11.39 4.75
N ILE A 145 -9.14 -10.50 4.81
CA ILE A 145 -10.46 -10.71 4.21
C ILE A 145 -10.31 -10.89 2.70
N TRP A 146 -9.55 -10.02 2.05
CA TRP A 146 -9.30 -10.11 0.60
C TRP A 146 -8.60 -11.42 0.22
N PHE A 147 -7.53 -11.77 0.90
CA PHE A 147 -6.81 -13.02 0.66
C PHE A 147 -7.70 -14.25 0.79
N ASN A 148 -8.55 -14.31 1.83
CA ASN A 148 -9.48 -15.43 2.02
C ASN A 148 -10.54 -15.50 0.90
N LYS A 149 -11.04 -14.35 0.43
CA LYS A 149 -11.96 -14.31 -0.71
C LYS A 149 -11.29 -14.82 -2.00
N LEU A 150 -10.07 -14.36 -2.28
CA LEU A 150 -9.28 -14.83 -3.43
C LEU A 150 -8.99 -16.33 -3.39
N ARG A 151 -8.75 -16.88 -2.19
CA ARG A 151 -8.54 -18.32 -2.01
C ARG A 151 -9.79 -19.13 -2.36
N LYS A 152 -10.99 -18.62 -2.04
CA LYS A 152 -12.24 -19.25 -2.42
C LYS A 152 -12.44 -19.22 -3.93
N LEU A 153 -12.22 -18.09 -4.56
CA LEU A 153 -12.36 -17.93 -6.00
C LEU A 153 -11.42 -18.85 -6.78
N GLU A 154 -10.15 -18.97 -6.38
CA GLU A 154 -9.19 -19.89 -7.00
C GLU A 154 -9.64 -21.34 -6.87
N LYS A 155 -10.24 -21.72 -5.74
CA LYS A 155 -10.76 -23.08 -5.56
C LYS A 155 -11.95 -23.35 -6.47
N GLU A 156 -12.88 -22.40 -6.58
CA GLU A 156 -14.04 -22.51 -7.48
C GLU A 156 -13.64 -22.60 -8.95
N GLU A 157 -12.57 -21.89 -9.35
CA GLU A 157 -12.02 -21.96 -10.72
C GLU A 157 -11.41 -23.34 -11.00
N ASN A 158 -10.58 -23.85 -10.10
CA ASN A 158 -9.99 -25.17 -10.23
C ASN A 158 -11.04 -26.29 -10.26
N ASP A 159 -12.08 -26.19 -9.43
CA ASP A 159 -13.16 -27.19 -9.40
C ASP A 159 -13.94 -27.21 -10.75
N LYS A 160 -14.14 -26.06 -11.38
CA LYS A 160 -14.79 -25.96 -12.71
C LYS A 160 -13.94 -26.58 -13.81
N GLU A 161 -12.61 -26.31 -13.82
CA GLU A 161 -11.70 -26.89 -14.81
C GLU A 161 -11.71 -28.43 -14.75
N ILE A 162 -11.84 -29.02 -13.56
CA ILE A 162 -11.91 -30.47 -13.38
C ILE A 162 -13.19 -31.03 -14.00
N PHE A 163 -14.34 -30.36 -13.80
CA PHE A 163 -15.63 -30.81 -14.36
C PHE A 163 -15.73 -30.66 -15.89
N GLU A 164 -14.96 -29.79 -16.52
CA GLU A 164 -14.94 -29.59 -17.96
C GLU A 164 -14.05 -30.65 -18.68
N ILE A 165 -13.23 -31.40 -17.96
CA ILE A 165 -12.31 -32.42 -18.50
C ILE A 165 -12.90 -33.83 -18.39
N GLU A 166 -13.91 -34.04 -17.55
CA GLU A 166 -14.67 -35.30 -17.43
C GLU A 166 -15.83 -35.34 -18.44
#